data_3bff1459eba80643b770756f33529c6b
#
_entry.id   3bff1459eba80643b770756f33529c6b
#
_cell.length_a   1.000
_cell.length_b   1.000
_cell.length_c   1.000
_cell.angle_alpha   90.00
_cell.angle_beta   90.00
_cell.angle_gamma   90.00
#
_symmetry.space_group_name_H-M   'P 1'
#
loop_
_entity.id
_entity.type
_entity.pdbx_description
1 polymer ?
#
loop_
_entity_poly.entity_id
_entity_poly.type
_entity_poly.pdbx_seq_one_letter_code
_entity_poly.pdbx_strand_id
1 'polypeptide(L)'
;MTHDPAGAKNSLRLPSDFSISSIRGIYEAVREAFSRQGRLEIDCSSVDKADVTSVQLLLSTAKTGEAQGRPVVLTELSQPLRNTIRRAGFSSDAMIDQHFPQKKGGS
;
A
#
# COMPACT_ATOMS: atom_id res chain seq x y z
N MET A 1 -18.56 -22.14 -0.99
CA MET A 1 -18.16 -21.56 -0.93
C MET A 1 -18.18 -20.61 -1.38
N THR A 2 -18.11 -20.12 -1.25
CA THR A 2 -18.24 -19.16 -1.55
C THR A 2 -17.31 -18.54 -1.95
N HIS A 3 -17.02 -18.26 -2.60
CA HIS A 3 -16.14 -17.61 -2.83
C HIS A 3 -16.45 -16.46 -3.41
N ASP A 4 -15.73 -15.72 -3.42
CA ASP A 4 -15.93 -14.52 -3.81
C ASP A 4 -15.74 -14.36 -5.19
N PRO A 5 -16.55 -13.90 -5.79
CA PRO A 5 -16.51 -13.87 -7.19
C PRO A 5 -15.54 -12.90 -7.72
N ALA A 6 -15.72 -12.54 -8.91
CA ALA A 6 -14.83 -11.72 -9.61
C ALA A 6 -14.43 -10.49 -8.89
N GLY A 7 -15.15 -10.11 -7.96
CA GLY A 7 -14.78 -8.94 -7.21
C GLY A 7 -13.84 -9.20 -6.07
N ALA A 8 -13.38 -10.41 -5.96
CA ALA A 8 -12.52 -10.76 -4.84
C ALA A 8 -11.35 -9.84 -4.73
N LYS A 9 -11.06 -9.41 -3.56
CA LYS A 9 -9.89 -8.61 -3.30
C LYS A 9 -9.06 -9.22 -2.23
N ASN A 10 -7.78 -8.99 -2.34
CA ASN A 10 -6.86 -9.29 -1.27
C ASN A 10 -6.72 -8.04 -0.44
N SER A 11 -6.86 -8.17 0.85
CA SER A 11 -6.65 -7.05 1.75
C SER A 11 -5.46 -7.36 2.64
N LEU A 12 -4.60 -6.38 2.79
CA LEU A 12 -3.44 -6.50 3.66
C LEU A 12 -3.42 -5.27 4.55
N ARG A 13 -3.39 -5.48 5.86
CA ARG A 13 -3.29 -4.35 6.78
C ARG A 13 -1.84 -4.23 7.23
N LEU A 14 -1.30 -3.04 7.10
CA LEU A 14 0.06 -2.78 7.56
C LEU A 14 0.08 -2.61 9.07
N PRO A 15 1.17 -3.06 9.73
CA PRO A 15 1.28 -2.89 11.16
C PRO A 15 1.58 -1.44 11.53
N SER A 16 1.52 -1.12 12.80
CA SER A 16 1.82 0.23 13.23
C SER A 16 3.29 0.58 12.98
N ASP A 17 4.18 -0.38 13.09
CA ASP A 17 5.59 -0.14 12.80
C ASP A 17 5.90 -0.58 11.38
N PHE A 18 5.93 0.38 10.48
CA PHE A 18 6.25 0.13 9.08
C PHE A 18 7.60 0.75 8.77
N SER A 19 8.53 0.67 9.72
CA SER A 19 9.87 1.21 9.53
C SER A 19 10.82 0.11 9.10
N ILE A 20 12.06 0.47 8.89
CA ILE A 20 13.06 -0.47 8.41
C ILE A 20 13.20 -1.67 9.34
N SER A 21 12.91 -1.52 10.63
CA SER A 21 13.05 -2.64 11.54
C SER A 21 12.00 -3.72 11.29
N SER A 22 10.90 -3.40 10.65
CA SER A 22 9.84 -4.37 10.34
C SER A 22 9.70 -4.64 8.86
N ILE A 23 10.52 -4.01 8.03
CA ILE A 23 10.28 -3.99 6.60
C ILE A 23 10.34 -5.37 5.95
N ARG A 24 11.19 -6.26 6.47
CA ARG A 24 11.33 -7.57 5.87
C ARG A 24 10.03 -8.37 5.98
N GLY A 25 9.42 -8.36 7.16
CA GLY A 25 8.16 -9.08 7.34
C GLY A 25 7.06 -8.50 6.48
N ILE A 26 7.05 -7.19 6.34
CA ILE A 26 6.02 -6.54 5.52
C ILE A 26 6.25 -6.87 4.05
N TYR A 27 7.50 -6.87 3.61
CA TYR A 27 7.82 -7.22 2.24
C TYR A 27 7.34 -8.64 1.94
N GLU A 28 7.56 -9.59 2.86
CA GLU A 28 7.09 -10.95 2.66
C GLU A 28 5.57 -11.01 2.58
N ALA A 29 4.88 -10.25 3.42
CA ALA A 29 3.42 -10.22 3.39
C ALA A 29 2.91 -9.67 2.07
N VAL A 30 3.57 -8.65 1.53
CA VAL A 30 3.19 -8.08 0.25
C VAL A 30 3.41 -9.09 -0.86
N ARG A 31 4.55 -9.78 -0.84
CA ARG A 31 4.82 -10.80 -1.85
C ARG A 31 3.78 -11.90 -1.83
N GLU A 32 3.39 -12.32 -0.64
CA GLU A 32 2.38 -13.35 -0.54
C GLU A 32 1.05 -12.86 -1.06
N ALA A 33 0.71 -11.61 -0.76
CA ALA A 33 -0.54 -11.05 -1.26
C ALA A 33 -0.55 -10.99 -2.78
N PHE A 34 0.59 -10.71 -3.40
CA PHE A 34 0.67 -10.70 -4.86
C PHE A 34 0.51 -12.08 -5.46
N SER A 35 0.76 -13.14 -4.70
CA SER A 35 0.59 -14.48 -5.25
C SER A 35 -0.87 -14.85 -5.39
N ARG A 36 -1.78 -14.07 -4.79
CA ARG A 36 -3.19 -14.33 -4.88
C ARG A 36 -3.79 -13.55 -6.02
N GLN A 37 -4.91 -14.04 -6.51
CA GLN A 37 -5.56 -13.39 -7.62
C GLN A 37 -6.32 -12.17 -7.12
N GLY A 38 -6.55 -11.24 -8.03
CA GLY A 38 -7.41 -10.12 -7.76
C GLY A 38 -6.66 -8.86 -7.38
N ARG A 39 -7.44 -7.85 -7.07
CA ARG A 39 -6.92 -6.54 -6.72
C ARG A 39 -6.38 -6.56 -5.30
N LEU A 40 -5.28 -5.90 -5.08
CA LEU A 40 -4.70 -5.84 -3.75
C LEU A 40 -5.02 -4.48 -3.12
N GLU A 41 -5.66 -4.52 -1.95
CA GLU A 41 -5.90 -3.32 -1.16
C GLU A 41 -5.01 -3.36 0.07
N ILE A 42 -4.27 -2.31 0.30
CA ILE A 42 -3.37 -2.22 1.45
C ILE A 42 -3.91 -1.16 2.39
N ASP A 43 -4.30 -1.60 3.58
CA ASP A 43 -4.86 -0.72 4.59
C ASP A 43 -3.72 -0.10 5.37
N CYS A 44 -3.57 1.20 5.26
CA CYS A 44 -2.48 1.94 5.87
C CYS A 44 -2.90 2.72 7.11
N SER A 45 -4.08 2.44 7.63
CA SER A 45 -4.64 3.24 8.72
C SER A 45 -3.89 3.08 10.02
N SER A 46 -3.27 1.94 10.25
CA SER A 46 -2.59 1.67 11.53
C SER A 46 -1.15 2.16 11.56
N VAL A 47 -0.61 2.63 10.44
CA VAL A 47 0.81 2.96 10.38
C VAL A 47 1.10 4.17 11.24
N ASP A 48 1.97 3.99 12.22
CA ASP A 48 2.38 5.03 13.15
C ASP A 48 3.85 5.39 12.94
N LYS A 49 4.67 4.42 12.61
CA LYS A 49 6.08 4.65 12.32
C LYS A 49 6.36 4.29 10.88
N ALA A 50 7.01 5.19 10.18
CA ALA A 50 7.37 4.97 8.79
C ALA A 50 8.65 5.74 8.50
N ASP A 51 9.39 5.28 7.50
CA ASP A 51 10.61 5.96 7.07
C ASP A 51 10.74 5.82 5.55
N VAL A 52 11.88 6.20 5.02
CA VAL A 52 12.03 6.21 3.56
C VAL A 52 11.91 4.80 2.98
N THR A 53 12.29 3.77 3.73
CA THR A 53 12.15 2.40 3.21
C THR A 53 10.69 2.02 3.07
N SER A 54 9.82 2.55 3.94
CA SER A 54 8.38 2.35 3.81
C SER A 54 7.86 2.92 2.50
N VAL A 55 8.30 4.14 2.21
CA VAL A 55 7.87 4.82 0.99
C VAL A 55 8.34 4.06 -0.23
N GLN A 56 9.59 3.59 -0.20
CA GLN A 56 10.15 2.84 -1.32
C GLN A 56 9.40 1.54 -1.55
N LEU A 57 9.04 0.85 -0.47
CA LEU A 57 8.28 -0.38 -0.60
C LEU A 57 6.92 -0.15 -1.23
N LEU A 58 6.20 0.88 -0.77
CA LEU A 58 4.90 1.16 -1.33
C LEU A 58 4.99 1.57 -2.79
N LEU A 59 5.98 2.37 -3.12
CA LEU A 59 6.16 2.81 -4.50
C LEU A 59 6.47 1.63 -5.41
N SER A 60 7.36 0.76 -4.95
CA SER A 60 7.73 -0.43 -5.69
C SER A 60 6.54 -1.36 -5.86
N THR A 61 5.73 -1.50 -4.82
CA THR A 61 4.55 -2.35 -4.86
C THR A 61 3.56 -1.83 -5.91
N ALA A 62 3.34 -0.53 -5.91
CA ALA A 62 2.42 0.07 -6.89
C ALA A 62 2.91 -0.15 -8.31
N LYS A 63 4.21 0.02 -8.52
CA LYS A 63 4.78 -0.16 -9.86
C LYS A 63 4.71 -1.62 -10.30
N THR A 64 4.97 -2.54 -9.39
CA THR A 64 4.89 -3.96 -9.70
C THR A 64 3.46 -4.33 -10.07
N GLY A 65 2.50 -3.81 -9.33
CA GLY A 65 1.10 -4.07 -9.63
C GLY A 65 0.73 -3.58 -11.02
N GLU A 66 1.19 -2.37 -11.34
CA GLU A 66 0.90 -1.80 -12.65
C GLU A 66 1.51 -2.65 -13.76
N ALA A 67 2.76 -3.07 -13.57
CA ALA A 67 3.44 -3.88 -14.58
C ALA A 67 2.79 -5.24 -14.78
N GLN A 68 2.18 -5.79 -13.74
CA GLN A 68 1.55 -7.09 -13.83
C GLN A 68 0.06 -7.02 -14.16
N GLY A 69 -0.46 -5.82 -14.36
CA GLY A 69 -1.89 -5.68 -14.61
C GLY A 69 -2.74 -5.98 -13.40
N ARG A 70 -2.18 -5.89 -12.21
CA ARG A 70 -2.89 -6.15 -10.98
C ARG A 70 -3.02 -4.87 -10.19
N PRO A 71 -4.20 -4.30 -10.08
CA PRO A 71 -4.35 -3.02 -9.39
C PRO A 71 -3.96 -3.13 -7.92
N VAL A 72 -3.16 -2.19 -7.46
CA VAL A 72 -2.83 -2.06 -6.05
C VAL A 72 -3.36 -0.73 -5.59
N VAL A 73 -4.14 -0.73 -4.52
CA VAL A 73 -4.75 0.49 -4.01
C VAL A 73 -4.43 0.62 -2.54
N LEU A 74 -4.05 1.80 -2.12
CA LEU A 74 -3.80 2.07 -0.71
C LEU A 74 -5.07 2.68 -0.12
N THR A 75 -5.43 2.23 1.09
CA THR A 75 -6.59 2.79 1.74
C THR A 75 -6.17 3.42 3.06
N GLU A 76 -6.79 4.55 3.37
CA GLU A 76 -6.65 5.16 4.69
C GLU A 76 -5.21 5.47 5.08
N LEU A 77 -4.51 6.23 4.26
CA LEU A 77 -3.15 6.63 4.62
C LEU A 77 -3.18 7.36 5.96
N SER A 78 -2.46 6.83 6.93
CA SER A 78 -2.38 7.47 8.22
C SER A 78 -1.61 8.78 8.08
N GLN A 79 -1.82 9.68 9.03
CA GLN A 79 -1.12 10.96 8.98
C GLN A 79 0.40 10.77 9.09
N PRO A 80 0.92 9.91 9.99
CA PRO A 80 2.37 9.71 10.02
C PRO A 80 2.93 9.18 8.72
N LEU A 81 2.22 8.27 8.06
CA LEU A 81 2.68 7.75 6.78
C LEU A 81 2.64 8.84 5.71
N ARG A 82 1.57 9.61 5.67
CA ARG A 82 1.46 10.69 4.70
C ARG A 82 2.57 11.72 4.90
N ASN A 83 2.88 12.03 6.14
CA ASN A 83 3.97 12.97 6.43
C ASN A 83 5.31 12.42 5.94
N THR A 84 5.53 11.12 6.12
CA THR A 84 6.76 10.50 5.67
C THR A 84 6.86 10.52 4.15
N ILE A 85 5.75 10.26 3.47
CA ILE A 85 5.73 10.31 2.01
C ILE A 85 6.07 11.73 1.53
N ARG A 86 5.53 12.75 2.19
CA ARG A 86 5.84 14.13 1.81
C ARG A 86 7.32 14.43 2.00
N ARG A 87 7.90 13.99 3.09
CA ARG A 87 9.31 14.24 3.35
C ARG A 87 10.21 13.50 2.38
N ALA A 88 9.72 12.44 1.79
CA ALA A 88 10.49 11.68 0.81
C ALA A 88 10.45 12.33 -0.58
N GLY A 89 9.78 13.45 -0.72
CA GLY A 89 9.80 14.19 -1.98
C GLY A 89 8.45 14.32 -2.65
N PHE A 90 7.42 13.68 -2.13
CA PHE A 90 6.08 13.78 -2.71
C PHE A 90 5.30 14.82 -1.93
N SER A 91 5.62 16.09 -2.20
CA SER A 91 5.27 17.16 -1.28
C SER A 91 3.84 17.67 -1.43
N SER A 92 3.13 17.27 -2.48
CA SER A 92 1.75 17.70 -2.64
C SER A 92 0.82 16.50 -2.67
N ASP A 93 -0.43 16.71 -2.33
CA ASP A 93 -1.40 15.63 -2.41
C ASP A 93 -1.55 15.10 -3.83
N ALA A 94 -1.40 15.97 -4.82
CA ALA A 94 -1.48 15.53 -6.21
C ALA A 94 -0.35 14.54 -6.53
N MET A 95 0.85 14.80 -6.04
CA MET A 95 1.96 13.88 -6.27
C MET A 95 1.72 12.57 -5.56
N ILE A 96 1.19 12.62 -4.34
CA ILE A 96 0.89 11.39 -3.62
C ILE A 96 -0.14 10.57 -4.38
N ASP A 97 -1.21 11.21 -4.85
CA ASP A 97 -2.24 10.51 -5.58
C ASP A 97 -1.72 9.93 -6.88
N GLN A 98 -0.79 10.61 -7.52
CA GLN A 98 -0.25 10.15 -8.79
C GLN A 98 0.61 8.90 -8.63
N HIS A 99 1.40 8.84 -7.57
CA HIS A 99 2.37 7.76 -7.40
C HIS A 99 1.93 6.68 -6.44
N PHE A 100 0.94 6.97 -5.59
CA PHE A 100 0.45 6.01 -4.61
C PHE A 100 -1.06 5.89 -4.79
N PRO A 101 -1.50 4.96 -5.63
CA PRO A 101 -2.93 4.86 -5.96
C PRO A 101 -3.77 4.64 -4.71
N GLN A 102 -4.79 5.46 -4.55
CA GLN A 102 -5.63 5.38 -3.37
C GLN A 102 -7.06 5.16 -3.77
N LYS A 103 -7.78 4.45 -2.90
CA LYS A 103 -9.18 4.24 -3.12
C LYS A 103 -9.90 5.55 -2.86
N LYS A 104 -10.75 5.96 -3.79
CA LYS A 104 -11.50 7.20 -3.64
C LYS A 104 -12.57 7.03 -2.59
N GLY A 105 -12.61 7.95 -1.68
CA GLY A 105 -13.61 7.90 -0.64
C GLY A 105 -14.98 8.08 -1.23
N GLY A 106 -15.93 7.40 -0.68
CA GLY A 106 -17.27 7.57 -1.09
C GLY A 106 -17.62 6.94 -2.41
N SER A 107 -16.69 6.27 -2.99
CA SER A 107 -16.95 5.70 -4.30
C SER A 107 -17.12 4.25 -4.23
#